data_ac7ddde8da092a5ae8ad9a6881c36010
#
_entry.id   ac7ddde8da092a5ae8ad9a6881c36010
#
_cell.length_a   1.000
_cell.length_b   1.000
_cell.length_c   1.000
_cell.angle_alpha   90.00
_cell.angle_beta   90.00
_cell.angle_gamma   90.00
#
_symmetry.space_group_name_H-M   'P 1'
#
loop_
_entity.id
_entity.type
_entity.pdbx_description
1 polymer ?
#
loop_
_entity_poly.entity_id
_entity_poly.type
_entity_poly.pdbx_seq_one_letter_code
_entity_poly.pdbx_strand_id
1 'polypeptide(L)'
;METKTDIIVVGAGPVALFTVFEAGLLGLECVLIDNLDKVGGQCSELYPGKPIYDIPGIPYQTAQELVNALIEQIKPFDYELHLNERVNSIEELSDEDISTWKVTTSEGNNFQAKSLFIAAGAGSFEPRRPPNVEDPDQFLEKGVAYAVKDKEKYKDKNLIIFGGGDSALDWTVELADITKSLKLVHRRDAFRGVPNTEAQMRELVETGQVDLKTPFIIEKLIYDKKITGASVKNFETKEIEDLECDEILFLFGLNKKLGPIANWNLELSNKKISVDTEKFETSVKGIFAVGDINDYPGKLDLILCGFHETTLAVQEAYRRSHPGEKVPFAYTTSNTKLQKRLKSK
;
A
#
# COMPACT_ATOMS: atom_id res chain seq x y z
N MET A 1 28.86 6.05 7.12
CA MET A 1 29.40 4.84 6.42
C MET A 1 28.54 4.63 5.19
N GLU A 2 29.10 4.07 4.14
CA GLU A 2 28.38 3.81 2.89
C GLU A 2 28.19 2.30 2.77
N THR A 3 26.95 1.83 2.76
CA THR A 3 26.63 0.41 2.62
C THR A 3 26.54 0.04 1.14
N LYS A 4 27.24 -1.02 0.73
CA LYS A 4 27.17 -1.56 -0.63
C LYS A 4 26.37 -2.86 -0.62
N THR A 5 25.49 -3.03 -1.61
CA THR A 5 24.62 -4.19 -1.78
C THR A 5 24.40 -4.46 -3.27
N ASP A 6 23.75 -5.55 -3.63
CA ASP A 6 23.39 -5.83 -5.03
C ASP A 6 22.15 -5.05 -5.46
N ILE A 7 21.16 -4.98 -4.57
CA ILE A 7 19.84 -4.36 -4.83
C ILE A 7 19.45 -3.45 -3.67
N ILE A 8 19.07 -2.21 -3.98
CA ILE A 8 18.34 -1.35 -3.05
C ILE A 8 16.85 -1.40 -3.40
N VAL A 9 15.98 -1.63 -2.40
CA VAL A 9 14.52 -1.65 -2.57
C VAL A 9 13.90 -0.48 -1.80
N VAL A 10 13.21 0.40 -2.51
CA VAL A 10 12.46 1.53 -1.93
C VAL A 10 11.04 1.08 -1.64
N GLY A 11 10.73 0.88 -0.37
CA GLY A 11 9.49 0.32 0.13
C GLY A 11 9.70 -1.02 0.85
N ALA A 12 8.84 -1.34 1.80
CA ALA A 12 8.81 -2.62 2.53
C ALA A 12 7.39 -3.25 2.53
N GLY A 13 6.60 -3.00 1.49
CA GLY A 13 5.31 -3.65 1.25
C GLY A 13 5.44 -5.09 0.75
N PRO A 14 4.31 -5.80 0.50
CA PRO A 14 4.34 -7.20 0.05
C PRO A 14 5.22 -7.46 -1.17
N VAL A 15 5.19 -6.57 -2.16
CA VAL A 15 5.99 -6.71 -3.39
C VAL A 15 7.48 -6.54 -3.11
N ALA A 16 7.85 -5.60 -2.21
CA ALA A 16 9.23 -5.41 -1.78
C ALA A 16 9.78 -6.64 -1.02
N LEU A 17 8.98 -7.22 -0.13
CA LEU A 17 9.34 -8.46 0.57
C LEU A 17 9.57 -9.60 -0.44
N PHE A 18 8.68 -9.74 -1.42
CA PHE A 18 8.86 -10.75 -2.46
C PHE A 18 10.07 -10.46 -3.36
N THR A 19 10.49 -9.20 -3.51
CA THR A 19 11.75 -8.84 -4.18
C THR A 19 12.96 -9.44 -3.45
N VAL A 20 12.97 -9.36 -2.11
CA VAL A 20 14.02 -10.00 -1.30
C VAL A 20 14.04 -11.53 -1.50
N PHE A 21 12.86 -12.15 -1.54
CA PHE A 21 12.76 -13.59 -1.79
C PHE A 21 13.37 -13.99 -3.14
N GLU A 22 12.93 -13.35 -4.22
CA GLU A 22 13.42 -13.64 -5.58
C GLU A 22 14.93 -13.35 -5.72
N ALA A 23 15.40 -12.23 -5.16
CA ALA A 23 16.82 -11.88 -5.13
C ALA A 23 17.63 -12.92 -4.36
N GLY A 24 17.17 -13.34 -3.19
CA GLY A 24 17.80 -14.37 -2.37
C GLY A 24 17.87 -15.74 -3.05
N LEU A 25 16.89 -16.11 -3.89
CA LEU A 25 16.95 -17.33 -4.71
C LEU A 25 18.14 -17.32 -5.68
N LEU A 26 18.52 -16.13 -6.17
CA LEU A 26 19.65 -15.92 -7.07
C LEU A 26 20.95 -15.60 -6.32
N GLY A 27 20.93 -15.50 -5.00
CA GLY A 27 22.09 -15.18 -4.17
C GLY A 27 22.47 -13.70 -4.15
N LEU A 28 21.53 -12.82 -4.51
CA LEU A 28 21.71 -11.36 -4.41
C LEU A 28 21.30 -10.86 -3.03
N GLU A 29 22.04 -9.88 -2.52
CA GLU A 29 21.77 -9.21 -1.25
C GLU A 29 20.92 -7.95 -1.46
N CYS A 30 20.04 -7.65 -0.50
CA CYS A 30 19.12 -6.53 -0.55
C CYS A 30 19.24 -5.59 0.65
N VAL A 31 19.08 -4.29 0.39
CA VAL A 31 18.75 -3.29 1.43
C VAL A 31 17.36 -2.75 1.14
N LEU A 32 16.44 -2.88 2.11
CA LEU A 32 15.08 -2.32 2.07
C LEU A 32 15.04 -1.02 2.87
N ILE A 33 14.44 0.02 2.29
CA ILE A 33 14.29 1.33 2.93
C ILE A 33 12.83 1.75 2.85
N ASP A 34 12.19 1.98 4.00
CA ASP A 34 10.78 2.41 4.06
C ASP A 34 10.61 3.59 5.02
N ASN A 35 9.75 4.52 4.64
CA ASN A 35 9.40 5.68 5.46
C ASN A 35 8.45 5.34 6.63
N LEU A 36 7.82 4.17 6.60
CA LEU A 36 6.95 3.70 7.68
C LEU A 36 7.77 3.10 8.83
N ASP A 37 7.14 3.04 9.99
CA ASP A 37 7.72 2.45 11.22
C ASP A 37 7.64 0.92 11.26
N LYS A 38 6.99 0.31 10.27
CA LYS A 38 6.77 -1.15 10.19
C LYS A 38 6.71 -1.64 8.75
N VAL A 39 6.99 -2.92 8.61
CA VAL A 39 6.89 -3.65 7.34
C VAL A 39 5.44 -3.91 6.96
N GLY A 40 5.16 -4.00 5.66
CA GLY A 40 3.88 -4.42 5.09
C GLY A 40 3.18 -3.34 4.27
N GLY A 41 3.66 -2.08 4.30
CA GLY A 41 3.10 -0.99 3.50
C GLY A 41 1.60 -0.80 3.73
N GLN A 42 0.81 -0.69 2.66
CA GLN A 42 -0.64 -0.51 2.75
C GLN A 42 -1.34 -1.63 3.54
N CYS A 43 -0.90 -2.87 3.42
CA CYS A 43 -1.49 -4.03 4.10
C CYS A 43 -1.44 -3.88 5.62
N SER A 44 -0.32 -3.45 6.18
CA SER A 44 -0.16 -3.27 7.62
C SER A 44 -0.66 -1.92 8.11
N GLU A 45 -0.59 -0.87 7.28
CA GLU A 45 -0.91 0.49 7.71
C GLU A 45 -2.41 0.82 7.57
N LEU A 46 -3.06 0.36 6.48
CA LEU A 46 -4.41 0.80 6.16
C LEU A 46 -5.51 -0.22 6.44
N TYR A 47 -5.19 -1.52 6.27
CA TYR A 47 -6.22 -2.56 6.34
C TYR A 47 -5.69 -3.92 6.81
N PRO A 48 -4.99 -4.00 7.96
CA PRO A 48 -4.35 -5.24 8.42
C PRO A 48 -5.34 -6.40 8.61
N GLY A 49 -6.57 -6.12 9.03
CA GLY A 49 -7.63 -7.10 9.21
C GLY A 49 -8.47 -7.40 7.96
N LYS A 50 -8.23 -6.70 6.83
CA LYS A 50 -9.03 -6.91 5.61
C LYS A 50 -8.73 -8.27 5.00
N PRO A 51 -9.77 -9.06 4.62
CA PRO A 51 -9.57 -10.34 3.93
C PRO A 51 -9.03 -10.14 2.51
N ILE A 52 -8.11 -11.00 2.12
CA ILE A 52 -7.53 -11.10 0.78
C ILE A 52 -7.83 -12.49 0.25
N TYR A 53 -8.41 -12.56 -0.96
CA TYR A 53 -8.86 -13.80 -1.60
C TYR A 53 -8.12 -14.11 -2.91
N ASP A 54 -7.34 -13.16 -3.44
CA ASP A 54 -6.75 -13.20 -4.78
C ASP A 54 -5.26 -13.56 -4.78
N ILE A 55 -4.78 -14.19 -3.73
CA ILE A 55 -3.45 -14.82 -3.70
C ILE A 55 -3.57 -16.28 -4.11
N PRO A 56 -2.99 -16.71 -5.23
CA PRO A 56 -3.12 -18.07 -5.73
C PRO A 56 -2.71 -19.14 -4.72
N GLY A 57 -3.57 -20.15 -4.57
CA GLY A 57 -3.32 -21.26 -3.66
C GLY A 57 -3.68 -20.98 -2.19
N ILE A 58 -4.07 -19.75 -1.85
CA ILE A 58 -4.54 -19.36 -0.51
C ILE A 58 -6.00 -18.90 -0.64
N PRO A 59 -6.97 -19.71 -0.20
CA PRO A 59 -8.40 -19.37 -0.36
C PRO A 59 -8.81 -18.11 0.37
N TYR A 60 -8.16 -17.83 1.52
CA TYR A 60 -8.44 -16.68 2.38
C TYR A 60 -7.29 -16.44 3.35
N GLN A 61 -6.94 -15.19 3.56
CA GLN A 61 -6.06 -14.71 4.63
C GLN A 61 -6.29 -13.22 4.85
N THR A 62 -5.97 -12.70 6.03
CA THR A 62 -5.96 -11.26 6.26
C THR A 62 -4.71 -10.62 5.63
N ALA A 63 -4.76 -9.31 5.41
CA ALA A 63 -3.61 -8.56 4.88
C ALA A 63 -2.37 -8.67 5.79
N GLN A 64 -2.58 -8.69 7.12
CA GLN A 64 -1.48 -8.87 8.07
C GLN A 64 -0.91 -10.29 8.05
N GLU A 65 -1.75 -11.30 7.88
CA GLU A 65 -1.29 -12.70 7.75
C GLU A 65 -0.44 -12.87 6.47
N LEU A 66 -0.84 -12.25 5.36
CA LEU A 66 -0.01 -12.23 4.15
C LEU A 66 1.37 -11.62 4.41
N VAL A 67 1.42 -10.45 5.07
CA VAL A 67 2.69 -9.79 5.41
C VAL A 67 3.54 -10.68 6.30
N ASN A 68 2.95 -11.29 7.33
CA ASN A 68 3.65 -12.20 8.24
C ASN A 68 4.22 -13.42 7.48
N ALA A 69 3.46 -14.00 6.56
CA ALA A 69 3.91 -15.12 5.74
C ALA A 69 5.09 -14.72 4.82
N LEU A 70 5.05 -13.53 4.22
CA LEU A 70 6.15 -13.02 3.40
C LEU A 70 7.42 -12.74 4.24
N ILE A 71 7.28 -12.22 5.46
CA ILE A 71 8.40 -12.04 6.39
C ILE A 71 9.04 -13.40 6.73
N GLU A 72 8.22 -14.41 7.03
CA GLU A 72 8.72 -15.77 7.24
C GLU A 72 9.45 -16.32 6.01
N GLN A 73 8.90 -16.06 4.81
CA GLN A 73 9.46 -16.53 3.55
C GLN A 73 10.85 -15.97 3.25
N ILE A 74 11.15 -14.74 3.69
CA ILE A 74 12.45 -14.09 3.43
C ILE A 74 13.49 -14.35 4.53
N LYS A 75 13.12 -14.87 5.70
CA LYS A 75 14.05 -15.14 6.81
C LYS A 75 15.33 -15.91 6.44
N PRO A 76 15.32 -16.86 5.48
CA PRO A 76 16.52 -17.58 5.09
C PRO A 76 17.55 -16.74 4.32
N PHE A 77 17.20 -15.53 3.89
CA PHE A 77 18.04 -14.69 3.05
C PHE A 77 18.64 -13.53 3.84
N ASP A 78 19.80 -13.05 3.39
CA ASP A 78 20.48 -11.92 4.01
C ASP A 78 19.95 -10.64 3.39
N TYR A 79 19.44 -9.72 4.24
CA TYR A 79 18.98 -8.40 3.86
C TYR A 79 19.09 -7.43 5.03
N GLU A 80 19.27 -6.14 4.74
CA GLU A 80 19.15 -5.07 5.73
C GLU A 80 17.79 -4.38 5.59
N LEU A 81 17.23 -3.90 6.70
CA LEU A 81 15.95 -3.20 6.74
C LEU A 81 16.08 -1.88 7.50
N HIS A 82 15.76 -0.78 6.83
CA HIS A 82 15.74 0.57 7.36
C HIS A 82 14.31 1.11 7.34
N LEU A 83 13.71 1.22 8.52
CA LEU A 83 12.37 1.78 8.73
C LEU A 83 12.47 3.22 9.25
N ASN A 84 11.36 3.98 9.18
CA ASN A 84 11.32 5.41 9.50
C ASN A 84 12.31 6.24 8.67
N GLU A 85 12.67 5.76 7.50
CA GLU A 85 13.72 6.34 6.68
C GLU A 85 13.24 6.49 5.23
N ARG A 86 13.22 7.73 4.73
CA ARG A 86 12.74 8.03 3.39
C ARG A 86 13.91 8.22 2.43
N VAL A 87 13.85 7.60 1.26
CA VAL A 87 14.79 7.90 0.16
C VAL A 87 14.47 9.28 -0.41
N ASN A 88 15.44 10.18 -0.32
CA ASN A 88 15.32 11.58 -0.78
C ASN A 88 15.85 11.77 -2.19
N SER A 89 17.01 11.21 -2.50
CA SER A 89 17.66 11.39 -3.80
C SER A 89 18.40 10.13 -4.24
N ILE A 90 18.54 10.03 -5.54
CA ILE A 90 19.36 9.03 -6.21
C ILE A 90 20.38 9.74 -7.10
N GLU A 91 21.56 9.15 -7.23
CA GLU A 91 22.65 9.65 -8.06
C GLU A 91 23.28 8.48 -8.82
N GLU A 92 23.46 8.64 -10.11
CA GLU A 92 24.17 7.66 -10.92
C GLU A 92 25.67 7.85 -10.74
N LEU A 93 26.34 6.80 -10.30
CA LEU A 93 27.80 6.75 -10.24
C LEU A 93 28.27 5.99 -11.50
N SER A 94 28.92 6.70 -12.41
CA SER A 94 29.49 6.07 -13.61
C SER A 94 30.71 5.23 -13.24
N ASP A 95 30.62 3.91 -13.45
CA ASP A 95 31.76 3.02 -13.52
C ASP A 95 31.93 2.56 -14.98
N GLU A 96 33.13 2.17 -15.41
CA GLU A 96 33.45 2.03 -16.84
C GLU A 96 32.56 1.06 -17.61
N ASP A 97 31.90 0.07 -16.95
CA ASP A 97 31.07 -0.93 -17.60
C ASP A 97 29.61 -0.98 -17.12
N ILE A 98 29.32 -0.65 -15.87
CA ILE A 98 27.96 -0.74 -15.29
C ILE A 98 27.75 0.41 -14.30
N SER A 99 26.74 1.25 -14.59
CA SER A 99 26.32 2.29 -13.65
C SER A 99 25.87 1.70 -12.33
N THR A 100 26.32 2.27 -11.22
CA THR A 100 25.81 1.99 -9.89
C THR A 100 24.97 3.16 -9.41
N TRP A 101 24.02 2.89 -8.53
CA TRP A 101 23.12 3.88 -7.96
C TRP A 101 23.51 4.17 -6.52
N LYS A 102 23.76 5.44 -6.22
CA LYS A 102 23.85 5.93 -4.86
C LYS A 102 22.50 6.47 -4.43
N VAL A 103 22.04 6.01 -3.28
CA VAL A 103 20.79 6.43 -2.65
C VAL A 103 21.11 7.17 -1.37
N THR A 104 20.52 8.37 -1.18
CA THR A 104 20.64 9.15 0.05
C THR A 104 19.27 9.30 0.71
N THR A 105 19.22 9.08 2.02
CA THR A 105 17.98 9.06 2.80
C THR A 105 17.76 10.31 3.64
N SER A 106 16.59 10.40 4.29
CA SER A 106 16.25 11.48 5.23
C SER A 106 17.16 11.53 6.45
N GLU A 107 17.68 10.38 6.87
CA GLU A 107 18.58 10.25 8.01
C GLU A 107 20.07 10.50 7.65
N GLY A 108 20.32 10.80 6.36
CA GLY A 108 21.69 11.06 5.86
C GLY A 108 22.49 9.79 5.58
N ASN A 109 21.87 8.62 5.64
CA ASN A 109 22.52 7.37 5.25
C ASN A 109 22.70 7.30 3.74
N ASN A 110 23.76 6.61 3.32
CA ASN A 110 24.11 6.44 1.92
C ASN A 110 24.27 4.95 1.60
N PHE A 111 23.62 4.51 0.53
CA PHE A 111 23.66 3.14 0.03
C PHE A 111 24.07 3.12 -1.43
N GLN A 112 24.80 2.08 -1.85
CA GLN A 112 25.19 1.89 -3.25
C GLN A 112 24.76 0.51 -3.72
N ALA A 113 24.18 0.44 -4.93
CA ALA A 113 23.83 -0.82 -5.58
C ALA A 113 23.89 -0.71 -7.10
N LYS A 114 24.06 -1.86 -7.78
CA LYS A 114 23.94 -1.94 -9.24
C LYS A 114 22.51 -1.85 -9.74
N SER A 115 21.53 -2.16 -8.89
CA SER A 115 20.10 -2.11 -9.23
C SER A 115 19.28 -1.44 -8.13
N LEU A 116 18.35 -0.59 -8.55
CA LEU A 116 17.40 0.10 -7.66
C LEU A 116 15.97 -0.35 -8.01
N PHE A 117 15.26 -0.90 -7.03
CA PHE A 117 13.86 -1.30 -7.15
C PHE A 117 12.96 -0.29 -6.45
N ILE A 118 12.00 0.26 -7.17
CA ILE A 118 10.97 1.13 -6.61
C ILE A 118 9.72 0.28 -6.40
N ALA A 119 9.49 -0.16 -5.15
CA ALA A 119 8.34 -0.94 -4.72
C ALA A 119 7.47 -0.14 -3.72
N ALA A 120 7.38 1.18 -3.94
CA ALA A 120 6.78 2.15 -3.03
C ALA A 120 5.23 2.19 -3.07
N GLY A 121 4.58 1.20 -3.71
CA GLY A 121 3.14 1.07 -3.77
C GLY A 121 2.46 2.31 -4.35
N ALA A 122 1.53 2.93 -3.62
CA ALA A 122 0.87 4.17 -4.03
C ALA A 122 1.73 5.44 -3.77
N GLY A 123 3.00 5.30 -3.43
CA GLY A 123 3.83 6.38 -2.92
C GLY A 123 3.50 6.71 -1.46
N SER A 124 3.79 7.93 -1.01
CA SER A 124 3.29 8.36 0.29
C SER A 124 1.78 8.51 0.21
N PHE A 125 1.06 7.68 0.96
CA PHE A 125 -0.40 7.71 1.01
C PHE A 125 -0.86 8.59 2.16
N GLU A 126 -1.20 9.82 1.84
CA GLU A 126 -1.92 10.69 2.76
C GLU A 126 -3.43 10.49 2.55
N PRO A 127 -4.21 10.26 3.61
CA PRO A 127 -5.66 10.21 3.48
C PRO A 127 -6.19 11.56 2.98
N ARG A 128 -7.18 11.50 2.10
CA ARG A 128 -7.88 12.71 1.67
C ARG A 128 -8.73 13.22 2.81
N ARG A 129 -8.46 14.44 3.21
CA ARG A 129 -9.22 15.13 4.27
C ARG A 129 -10.53 15.70 3.73
N PRO A 130 -11.56 15.81 4.58
CA PRO A 130 -12.82 16.45 4.20
C PRO A 130 -12.56 17.92 3.84
N PRO A 131 -13.00 18.38 2.65
CA PRO A 131 -12.64 19.71 2.14
C PRO A 131 -13.25 20.88 2.95
N ASN A 132 -14.37 20.63 3.66
CA ASN A 132 -15.11 21.67 4.38
C ASN A 132 -14.85 21.65 5.89
N VAL A 133 -13.92 20.82 6.37
CA VAL A 133 -13.59 20.69 7.78
C VAL A 133 -12.21 21.25 8.02
N GLU A 134 -12.12 22.25 8.87
CA GLU A 134 -10.84 22.83 9.28
C GLU A 134 -10.16 21.88 10.27
N ASP A 135 -8.89 21.56 10.00
CA ASP A 135 -8.02 20.73 10.83
C ASP A 135 -8.70 19.49 11.46
N PRO A 136 -9.22 18.54 10.66
CA PRO A 136 -9.85 17.34 11.21
C PRO A 136 -8.87 16.45 11.98
N ASP A 137 -7.56 16.60 11.75
CA ASP A 137 -6.51 15.78 12.34
C ASP A 137 -6.34 16.02 13.84
N GLN A 138 -6.75 17.16 14.37
CA GLN A 138 -6.76 17.42 15.81
C GLN A 138 -7.66 16.46 16.60
N PHE A 139 -8.57 15.75 15.90
CA PHE A 139 -9.49 14.76 16.46
C PHE A 139 -9.07 13.32 16.18
N LEU A 140 -7.88 13.09 15.62
CA LEU A 140 -7.29 11.75 15.58
C LEU A 140 -7.23 11.19 17.01
N GLU A 141 -7.63 9.93 17.19
CA GLU A 141 -7.78 9.27 18.51
C GLU A 141 -8.88 9.87 19.44
N LYS A 142 -9.59 10.91 19.00
CA LYS A 142 -10.70 11.55 19.71
C LYS A 142 -12.03 11.40 18.97
N GLY A 143 -12.16 10.38 18.14
CA GLY A 143 -13.37 10.07 17.39
C GLY A 143 -13.25 10.29 15.87
N VAL A 144 -12.09 10.65 15.33
CA VAL A 144 -11.83 10.70 13.88
C VAL A 144 -10.77 9.67 13.50
N ALA A 145 -10.99 8.96 12.39
CA ALA A 145 -9.99 8.12 11.78
C ALA A 145 -10.14 8.10 10.25
N TYR A 146 -9.05 7.72 9.56
CA TYR A 146 -8.98 7.59 8.09
C TYR A 146 -8.75 6.15 7.64
N ALA A 147 -8.55 5.25 8.58
CA ALA A 147 -8.37 3.82 8.35
C ALA A 147 -8.88 3.03 9.56
N VAL A 148 -9.29 1.80 9.33
CA VAL A 148 -9.68 0.86 10.40
C VAL A 148 -8.48 -0.03 10.69
N LYS A 149 -7.76 0.23 11.77
CA LYS A 149 -6.64 -0.59 12.25
C LYS A 149 -7.12 -1.73 13.14
N ASP A 150 -8.16 -1.48 13.92
CA ASP A 150 -8.81 -2.44 14.82
C ASP A 150 -10.32 -2.22 14.77
N LYS A 151 -11.07 -3.22 14.31
CA LYS A 151 -12.52 -3.14 14.20
C LYS A 151 -13.24 -3.19 15.54
N GLU A 152 -12.63 -3.80 16.55
CA GLU A 152 -13.22 -3.89 17.91
C GLU A 152 -13.37 -2.51 18.57
N LYS A 153 -12.59 -1.52 18.13
CA LYS A 153 -12.75 -0.13 18.55
C LYS A 153 -14.16 0.43 18.30
N TYR A 154 -14.83 -0.06 17.27
CA TYR A 154 -16.16 0.44 16.83
C TYR A 154 -17.33 -0.35 17.42
N LYS A 155 -17.05 -1.40 18.20
CA LYS A 155 -18.07 -2.21 18.85
C LYS A 155 -18.95 -1.38 19.78
N ASP A 156 -20.26 -1.57 19.64
CA ASP A 156 -21.30 -0.86 20.41
C ASP A 156 -21.24 0.69 20.30
N LYS A 157 -20.59 1.24 19.24
CA LYS A 157 -20.50 2.68 18.97
C LYS A 157 -21.50 3.13 17.91
N ASN A 158 -21.87 4.41 17.99
CA ASN A 158 -22.56 5.11 16.92
C ASN A 158 -21.49 5.60 15.92
N LEU A 159 -21.47 5.07 14.72
CA LEU A 159 -20.45 5.31 13.72
C LEU A 159 -21.01 6.03 12.50
N ILE A 160 -20.29 7.05 12.02
CA ILE A 160 -20.53 7.64 10.70
C ILE A 160 -19.35 7.31 9.78
N ILE A 161 -19.62 6.72 8.62
CA ILE A 161 -18.66 6.51 7.56
C ILE A 161 -18.93 7.53 6.45
N PHE A 162 -17.93 8.32 6.08
CA PHE A 162 -17.97 9.20 4.93
C PHE A 162 -17.17 8.61 3.79
N GLY A 163 -17.82 8.28 2.67
CA GLY A 163 -17.15 7.72 1.50
C GLY A 163 -18.12 7.03 0.55
N GLY A 164 -17.61 6.50 -0.56
CA GLY A 164 -18.43 5.81 -1.56
C GLY A 164 -17.57 5.02 -2.57
N GLY A 165 -16.34 4.70 -2.19
CA GLY A 165 -15.45 3.76 -2.89
C GLY A 165 -15.35 2.44 -2.13
N ASP A 166 -14.54 1.50 -2.65
CA ASP A 166 -14.36 0.15 -2.09
C ASP A 166 -14.17 0.16 -0.57
N SER A 167 -13.23 0.94 -0.04
CA SER A 167 -12.96 0.98 1.39
C SER A 167 -14.17 1.40 2.22
N ALA A 168 -14.99 2.34 1.73
CA ALA A 168 -16.17 2.78 2.46
C ALA A 168 -17.25 1.71 2.48
N LEU A 169 -17.47 1.04 1.35
CA LEU A 169 -18.46 -0.04 1.25
C LEU A 169 -18.02 -1.28 2.04
N ASP A 170 -16.76 -1.71 1.89
CA ASP A 170 -16.21 -2.86 2.61
C ASP A 170 -16.36 -2.67 4.13
N TRP A 171 -15.91 -1.51 4.66
CA TRP A 171 -16.02 -1.25 6.09
C TRP A 171 -17.45 -1.01 6.56
N THR A 172 -18.34 -0.54 5.70
CA THR A 172 -19.78 -0.46 6.03
C THR A 172 -20.33 -1.87 6.24
N VAL A 173 -20.03 -2.81 5.35
CA VAL A 173 -20.47 -4.21 5.47
C VAL A 173 -19.84 -4.89 6.70
N GLU A 174 -18.54 -4.76 6.89
CA GLU A 174 -17.80 -5.40 7.99
C GLU A 174 -18.17 -4.88 9.39
N LEU A 175 -18.57 -3.60 9.51
CA LEU A 175 -18.85 -2.98 10.79
C LEU A 175 -20.34 -2.93 11.16
N ALA A 176 -21.24 -3.23 10.23
CA ALA A 176 -22.68 -3.15 10.46
C ALA A 176 -23.14 -4.00 11.64
N ASP A 177 -22.63 -5.23 11.77
CA ASP A 177 -23.05 -6.19 12.80
C ASP A 177 -22.48 -5.89 14.20
N ILE A 178 -21.43 -5.10 14.30
CA ILE A 178 -20.75 -4.85 15.59
C ILE A 178 -21.02 -3.46 16.15
N THR A 179 -21.43 -2.51 15.32
CA THR A 179 -21.74 -1.14 15.75
C THR A 179 -23.14 -1.05 16.37
N LYS A 180 -23.33 -0.11 17.28
CA LYS A 180 -24.68 0.20 17.83
C LYS A 180 -25.58 0.84 16.77
N SER A 181 -25.04 1.74 15.96
CA SER A 181 -25.68 2.30 14.78
C SER A 181 -24.61 2.69 13.76
N LEU A 182 -24.90 2.51 12.48
CA LEU A 182 -24.02 2.88 11.41
C LEU A 182 -24.72 3.74 10.38
N LYS A 183 -24.11 4.89 10.07
CA LYS A 183 -24.55 5.79 9.00
C LYS A 183 -23.50 5.84 7.91
N LEU A 184 -23.89 5.59 6.65
CA LEU A 184 -23.04 5.78 5.49
C LEU A 184 -23.44 7.07 4.79
N VAL A 185 -22.54 8.05 4.73
CA VAL A 185 -22.76 9.34 4.10
C VAL A 185 -21.97 9.45 2.81
N HIS A 186 -22.67 9.66 1.70
CA HIS A 186 -22.04 9.85 0.40
C HIS A 186 -22.70 10.97 -0.42
N ARG A 187 -21.87 11.67 -1.20
CA ARG A 187 -22.28 12.85 -2.00
C ARG A 187 -23.13 12.55 -3.23
N ARG A 188 -23.29 11.28 -3.59
CA ARG A 188 -24.05 10.81 -4.77
C ARG A 188 -24.75 9.50 -4.42
N ASP A 189 -25.82 9.19 -5.10
CA ASP A 189 -26.44 7.86 -5.06
C ASP A 189 -25.84 6.94 -6.15
N ALA A 190 -24.52 6.96 -6.26
CA ALA A 190 -23.74 6.12 -7.15
C ALA A 190 -22.38 5.83 -6.51
N PHE A 191 -22.10 4.58 -6.29
CA PHE A 191 -20.89 4.12 -5.62
C PHE A 191 -19.82 3.69 -6.63
N ARG A 192 -18.57 3.63 -6.17
CA ARG A 192 -17.41 3.19 -6.97
C ARG A 192 -16.78 1.94 -6.37
N GLY A 193 -17.55 1.11 -5.76
CA GLY A 193 -17.10 -0.15 -5.19
C GLY A 193 -17.37 -1.33 -6.11
N VAL A 194 -16.85 -2.50 -5.71
CA VAL A 194 -17.14 -3.77 -6.37
C VAL A 194 -18.66 -4.02 -6.29
N PRO A 195 -19.33 -4.41 -7.40
CA PRO A 195 -20.79 -4.58 -7.44
C PRO A 195 -21.35 -5.49 -6.36
N ASN A 196 -20.64 -6.55 -5.98
CA ASN A 196 -21.06 -7.46 -4.92
C ASN A 196 -21.09 -6.78 -3.55
N THR A 197 -20.08 -5.96 -3.21
CA THR A 197 -20.03 -5.23 -1.93
C THR A 197 -21.10 -4.14 -1.88
N GLU A 198 -21.35 -3.46 -3.03
CA GLU A 198 -22.46 -2.51 -3.12
C GLU A 198 -23.81 -3.19 -2.87
N ALA A 199 -24.04 -4.38 -3.45
CA ALA A 199 -25.28 -5.14 -3.23
C ALA A 199 -25.47 -5.53 -1.75
N GLN A 200 -24.42 -6.01 -1.09
CA GLN A 200 -24.44 -6.32 0.35
C GLN A 200 -24.74 -5.07 1.20
N MET A 201 -24.12 -3.95 0.91
CA MET A 201 -24.38 -2.69 1.61
C MET A 201 -25.84 -2.27 1.44
N ARG A 202 -26.41 -2.37 0.23
CA ARG A 202 -27.81 -2.02 -0.03
C ARG A 202 -28.79 -2.94 0.72
N GLU A 203 -28.48 -4.23 0.85
CA GLU A 203 -29.25 -5.16 1.67
C GLU A 203 -29.27 -4.75 3.14
N LEU A 204 -28.13 -4.30 3.69
CA LEU A 204 -28.04 -3.76 5.05
C LEU A 204 -28.85 -2.47 5.22
N VAL A 205 -28.97 -1.66 4.19
CA VAL A 205 -29.83 -0.47 4.19
C VAL A 205 -31.31 -0.89 4.19
N GLU A 206 -31.72 -1.86 3.36
CA GLU A 206 -33.08 -2.36 3.29
C GLU A 206 -33.53 -3.02 4.60
N THR A 207 -32.64 -3.70 5.30
CA THR A 207 -32.89 -4.30 6.62
C THR A 207 -32.84 -3.31 7.78
N GLY A 208 -32.42 -2.04 7.52
CA GLY A 208 -32.32 -0.99 8.53
C GLY A 208 -31.09 -1.07 9.42
N GLN A 209 -30.12 -1.93 9.12
CA GLN A 209 -28.84 -2.01 9.85
C GLN A 209 -27.92 -0.83 9.52
N VAL A 210 -28.05 -0.26 8.32
CA VAL A 210 -27.30 0.90 7.86
C VAL A 210 -28.25 2.03 7.46
N ASP A 211 -28.05 3.22 8.01
CA ASP A 211 -28.73 4.45 7.60
C ASP A 211 -27.93 5.12 6.47
N LEU A 212 -28.41 5.04 5.24
CA LEU A 212 -27.77 5.61 4.08
C LEU A 212 -28.21 7.05 3.85
N LYS A 213 -27.26 7.97 3.88
CA LYS A 213 -27.44 9.40 3.61
C LYS A 213 -26.82 9.79 2.28
N THR A 214 -27.64 9.85 1.23
CA THR A 214 -27.28 10.37 -0.10
C THR A 214 -28.34 11.37 -0.57
N PRO A 215 -27.99 12.42 -1.32
CA PRO A 215 -26.66 12.94 -1.61
C PRO A 215 -26.19 13.96 -0.55
N PHE A 216 -25.41 13.55 0.39
CA PHE A 216 -24.95 14.41 1.50
C PHE A 216 -23.43 14.56 1.51
N ILE A 217 -22.97 15.74 1.94
CA ILE A 217 -21.57 16.06 2.21
C ILE A 217 -21.41 16.52 3.65
N ILE A 218 -20.22 16.33 4.23
CA ILE A 218 -19.91 16.91 5.52
C ILE A 218 -19.82 18.44 5.41
N GLU A 219 -20.39 19.15 6.36
CA GLU A 219 -20.31 20.62 6.49
C GLU A 219 -19.37 21.01 7.63
N LYS A 220 -19.51 20.38 8.81
CA LYS A 220 -18.63 20.60 9.97
C LYS A 220 -18.66 19.40 10.92
N LEU A 221 -17.65 19.32 11.78
CA LEU A 221 -17.64 18.41 12.94
C LEU A 221 -18.37 19.03 14.12
N ILE A 222 -19.06 18.20 14.92
CA ILE A 222 -19.67 18.57 16.19
C ILE A 222 -18.89 17.88 17.29
N TYR A 223 -18.36 18.64 18.23
CA TYR A 223 -17.48 18.14 19.28
C TYR A 223 -17.53 18.98 20.55
N ASP A 224 -17.12 18.37 21.66
CA ASP A 224 -16.68 19.02 22.88
C ASP A 224 -15.19 18.71 23.10
N LYS A 225 -14.82 17.78 23.96
CA LYS A 225 -13.44 17.28 24.10
C LYS A 225 -13.10 16.22 23.06
N LYS A 226 -14.09 15.51 22.57
CA LYS A 226 -14.07 14.52 21.51
C LYS A 226 -15.23 14.73 20.54
N ILE A 227 -15.24 13.99 19.45
CA ILE A 227 -16.36 14.00 18.51
C ILE A 227 -17.65 13.56 19.21
N THR A 228 -18.74 14.26 18.91
CA THR A 228 -20.11 13.94 19.33
C THR A 228 -21.06 13.88 18.14
N GLY A 229 -20.62 14.29 16.95
CA GLY A 229 -21.43 14.24 15.74
C GLY A 229 -20.81 14.95 14.55
N ALA A 230 -21.59 15.08 13.49
CA ALA A 230 -21.26 15.84 12.30
C ALA A 230 -22.51 16.52 11.73
N SER A 231 -22.40 17.79 11.30
CA SER A 231 -23.39 18.40 10.43
C SER A 231 -23.15 17.99 9.01
N VAL A 232 -24.18 17.50 8.35
CA VAL A 232 -24.17 17.11 6.93
C VAL A 232 -25.13 17.99 6.15
N LYS A 233 -24.77 18.26 4.89
CA LYS A 233 -25.56 19.11 4.01
C LYS A 233 -25.98 18.32 2.78
N ASN A 234 -27.26 18.30 2.50
CA ASN A 234 -27.78 17.75 1.26
C ASN A 234 -27.22 18.55 0.08
N PHE A 235 -26.61 17.85 -0.89
CA PHE A 235 -25.95 18.49 -2.02
C PHE A 235 -26.95 19.17 -2.96
N GLU A 236 -28.18 18.69 -3.03
CA GLU A 236 -29.24 19.18 -3.92
C GLU A 236 -30.13 20.22 -3.21
N THR A 237 -30.74 19.86 -2.09
CA THR A 237 -31.71 20.73 -1.38
C THR A 237 -31.05 21.81 -0.53
N LYS A 238 -29.75 21.65 -0.18
CA LYS A 238 -28.99 22.52 0.72
C LYS A 238 -29.42 22.46 2.19
N GLU A 239 -30.34 21.59 2.53
CA GLU A 239 -30.74 21.35 3.91
C GLU A 239 -29.58 20.79 4.74
N ILE A 240 -29.50 21.22 6.00
CA ILE A 240 -28.45 20.76 6.93
C ILE A 240 -29.13 19.92 8.00
N GLU A 241 -28.50 18.77 8.27
CA GLU A 241 -28.89 17.82 9.30
C GLU A 241 -27.70 17.55 10.23
N ASP A 242 -27.94 17.55 11.54
CA ASP A 242 -26.93 17.18 12.54
C ASP A 242 -27.10 15.69 12.89
N LEU A 243 -26.04 14.93 12.71
CA LEU A 243 -25.97 13.50 12.98
C LEU A 243 -25.11 13.26 14.23
N GLU A 244 -25.70 12.60 15.24
CA GLU A 244 -24.94 12.18 16.42
C GLU A 244 -24.11 10.94 16.14
N CYS A 245 -22.88 10.90 16.70
CA CYS A 245 -22.00 9.72 16.66
C CYS A 245 -20.93 9.77 17.75
N ASP A 246 -20.31 8.62 17.99
CA ASP A 246 -19.13 8.47 18.85
C ASP A 246 -17.83 8.50 18.03
N GLU A 247 -17.88 8.02 16.79
CA GLU A 247 -16.71 7.85 15.89
C GLU A 247 -17.08 8.22 14.45
N ILE A 248 -16.10 8.76 13.73
CA ILE A 248 -16.20 9.14 12.32
C ILE A 248 -15.04 8.50 11.55
N LEU A 249 -15.36 7.83 10.44
CA LEU A 249 -14.39 7.33 9.45
C LEU A 249 -14.48 8.14 8.17
N PHE A 250 -13.38 8.83 7.80
CA PHE A 250 -13.26 9.49 6.50
C PHE A 250 -12.56 8.59 5.49
N LEU A 251 -13.33 7.88 4.68
CA LEU A 251 -12.83 6.95 3.67
C LEU A 251 -12.95 7.53 2.25
N PHE A 252 -12.35 8.69 2.04
CA PHE A 252 -12.34 9.43 0.77
C PHE A 252 -11.26 8.95 -0.21
N GLY A 253 -10.53 7.88 0.15
CA GLY A 253 -9.36 7.39 -0.57
C GLY A 253 -8.10 8.18 -0.22
N LEU A 254 -7.02 7.84 -0.92
CA LEU A 254 -5.70 8.35 -0.65
C LEU A 254 -5.27 9.37 -1.71
N ASN A 255 -4.45 10.33 -1.31
CA ASN A 255 -3.66 11.12 -2.22
C ASN A 255 -2.38 10.33 -2.52
N LYS A 256 -2.32 9.77 -3.72
CA LYS A 256 -1.10 9.13 -4.22
C LYS A 256 -0.11 10.23 -4.57
N LYS A 257 0.99 10.32 -3.83
CA LYS A 257 2.08 11.27 -4.08
C LYS A 257 3.36 10.48 -4.26
N LEU A 258 4.02 10.67 -5.39
CA LEU A 258 5.33 10.06 -5.63
C LEU A 258 6.42 10.62 -4.70
N GLY A 259 6.19 11.79 -4.09
CA GLY A 259 7.17 12.43 -3.23
C GLY A 259 8.47 12.71 -3.97
N PRO A 260 9.65 12.45 -3.36
CA PRO A 260 10.94 12.66 -4.02
C PRO A 260 11.11 11.87 -5.33
N ILE A 261 10.46 10.72 -5.49
CA ILE A 261 10.52 9.88 -6.70
C ILE A 261 10.12 10.66 -7.96
N ALA A 262 9.20 11.63 -7.83
CA ALA A 262 8.78 12.48 -8.95
C ALA A 262 9.94 13.30 -9.57
N ASN A 263 11.03 13.49 -8.83
CA ASN A 263 12.19 14.27 -9.25
C ASN A 263 13.39 13.41 -9.72
N TRP A 264 13.21 12.09 -9.86
CA TRP A 264 14.30 11.18 -10.25
C TRP A 264 14.44 11.01 -11.76
N ASN A 265 13.85 11.93 -12.55
CA ASN A 265 13.90 11.95 -14.01
C ASN A 265 13.40 10.66 -14.69
N LEU A 266 12.46 9.96 -14.05
CA LEU A 266 11.80 8.78 -14.59
C LEU A 266 10.63 9.19 -15.48
N GLU A 267 10.38 8.45 -16.56
CA GLU A 267 9.19 8.65 -17.36
C GLU A 267 7.93 8.26 -16.57
N LEU A 268 6.94 9.15 -16.56
CA LEU A 268 5.69 8.96 -15.82
C LEU A 268 4.50 8.85 -16.76
N SER A 269 3.62 7.90 -16.48
CA SER A 269 2.30 7.73 -17.07
C SER A 269 1.25 7.65 -15.97
N ASN A 270 0.12 8.34 -16.11
CA ASN A 270 -0.98 8.30 -15.15
C ASN A 270 -0.57 8.55 -13.67
N LYS A 271 0.46 9.37 -13.44
CA LYS A 271 1.09 9.61 -12.11
C LYS A 271 1.77 8.38 -11.50
N LYS A 272 2.17 7.44 -12.32
CA LYS A 272 2.95 6.25 -11.99
C LYS A 272 4.18 6.18 -12.86
N ILE A 273 5.12 5.29 -12.57
CA ILE A 273 6.36 5.14 -13.30
C ILE A 273 6.13 4.23 -14.51
N SER A 274 6.41 4.72 -15.72
CA SER A 274 6.38 3.91 -16.93
C SER A 274 7.48 2.84 -16.91
N VAL A 275 7.14 1.62 -17.28
CA VAL A 275 8.09 0.49 -17.37
C VAL A 275 7.84 -0.31 -18.65
N ASP A 276 8.87 -1.01 -19.14
CA ASP A 276 8.68 -2.06 -20.12
C ASP A 276 8.10 -3.32 -19.46
N THR A 277 7.38 -4.14 -20.21
CA THR A 277 6.71 -5.34 -19.69
C THR A 277 7.55 -6.61 -19.77
N GLU A 278 8.77 -6.54 -20.32
CA GLU A 278 9.66 -7.67 -20.42
C GLU A 278 10.47 -7.88 -19.13
N LYS A 279 10.90 -6.77 -18.52
CA LYS A 279 11.80 -6.79 -17.35
C LYS A 279 11.44 -5.77 -16.26
N PHE A 280 10.40 -4.96 -16.49
CA PHE A 280 9.94 -3.91 -15.57
C PHE A 280 11.01 -2.85 -15.21
N GLU A 281 11.94 -2.63 -16.16
CA GLU A 281 12.90 -1.52 -16.08
C GLU A 281 12.22 -0.21 -16.48
N THR A 282 12.59 0.87 -15.82
CA THR A 282 12.10 2.21 -16.12
C THR A 282 12.80 2.79 -17.37
N SER A 283 12.53 4.06 -17.70
CA SER A 283 13.28 4.80 -18.73
C SER A 283 14.79 4.96 -18.41
N VAL A 284 15.18 4.64 -17.18
CA VAL A 284 16.57 4.74 -16.70
C VAL A 284 17.09 3.34 -16.37
N LYS A 285 18.22 2.97 -17.01
CA LYS A 285 18.81 1.64 -16.85
C LYS A 285 19.23 1.35 -15.42
N GLY A 286 18.91 0.14 -14.94
CA GLY A 286 19.19 -0.31 -13.59
C GLY A 286 18.22 0.20 -12.54
N ILE A 287 17.20 0.95 -12.94
CA ILE A 287 16.07 1.29 -12.08
C ILE A 287 14.83 0.54 -12.54
N PHE A 288 14.26 -0.24 -11.63
CA PHE A 288 13.06 -1.06 -11.84
C PHE A 288 11.92 -0.50 -11.01
N ALA A 289 10.67 -0.59 -11.51
CA ALA A 289 9.51 -0.23 -10.72
C ALA A 289 8.49 -1.37 -10.74
N VAL A 290 8.08 -1.83 -9.56
CA VAL A 290 7.23 -3.02 -9.38
C VAL A 290 6.08 -2.76 -8.41
N GLY A 291 4.93 -3.39 -8.61
CA GLY A 291 3.71 -3.19 -7.83
C GLY A 291 2.95 -1.95 -8.27
N ASP A 292 2.11 -1.38 -7.38
CA ASP A 292 1.17 -0.31 -7.72
C ASP A 292 1.81 1.00 -8.18
N ILE A 293 3.12 1.14 -8.01
CA ILE A 293 3.88 2.34 -8.37
C ILE A 293 4.11 2.46 -9.88
N ASN A 294 4.08 1.35 -10.62
CA ASN A 294 4.33 1.32 -12.06
C ASN A 294 3.06 1.41 -12.89
N ASP A 295 3.24 1.75 -14.17
CA ASP A 295 2.20 1.77 -15.20
C ASP A 295 2.71 1.17 -16.50
N TYR A 296 1.88 0.33 -17.13
CA TYR A 296 2.09 -0.28 -18.43
C TYR A 296 0.75 -0.74 -19.04
N PRO A 297 0.64 -0.98 -20.34
CA PRO A 297 -0.60 -1.45 -20.96
C PRO A 297 -1.13 -2.74 -20.34
N GLY A 298 -2.34 -2.71 -19.78
CA GLY A 298 -2.95 -3.85 -19.11
C GLY A 298 -2.62 -3.97 -17.61
N LYS A 299 -2.01 -2.96 -17.00
CA LYS A 299 -1.71 -2.92 -15.56
C LYS A 299 -2.96 -3.10 -14.71
N LEU A 300 -2.86 -4.02 -13.74
CA LEU A 300 -3.80 -4.16 -12.63
C LEU A 300 -3.07 -3.90 -11.31
N ASP A 301 -3.69 -3.10 -10.43
CA ASP A 301 -3.16 -2.79 -9.09
C ASP A 301 -3.48 -3.97 -8.12
N LEU A 302 -2.89 -5.14 -8.39
CA LEU A 302 -3.02 -6.36 -7.59
C LEU A 302 -1.66 -6.78 -7.04
N ILE A 303 -1.63 -7.28 -5.81
CA ILE A 303 -0.41 -7.83 -5.19
C ILE A 303 0.19 -8.93 -6.06
N LEU A 304 -0.66 -9.81 -6.61
CA LEU A 304 -0.27 -10.89 -7.52
C LEU A 304 0.51 -10.38 -8.74
N CYS A 305 0.05 -9.27 -9.36
CA CYS A 305 0.76 -8.68 -10.50
C CYS A 305 2.14 -8.18 -10.08
N GLY A 306 2.24 -7.52 -8.93
CA GLY A 306 3.51 -7.08 -8.37
C GLY A 306 4.50 -8.24 -8.12
N PHE A 307 4.04 -9.40 -7.70
CA PHE A 307 4.89 -10.58 -7.54
C PHE A 307 5.46 -11.06 -8.89
N HIS A 308 4.62 -11.13 -9.91
CA HIS A 308 5.08 -11.48 -11.26
C HIS A 308 6.10 -10.47 -11.82
N GLU A 309 5.81 -9.18 -11.68
CA GLU A 309 6.68 -8.08 -12.10
C GLU A 309 8.07 -8.21 -11.45
N THR A 310 8.09 -8.43 -10.13
CA THR A 310 9.32 -8.64 -9.35
C THR A 310 10.14 -9.81 -9.86
N THR A 311 9.50 -10.96 -10.15
CA THR A 311 10.19 -12.15 -10.64
C THR A 311 10.97 -11.86 -11.92
N LEU A 312 10.39 -11.12 -12.88
CA LEU A 312 11.07 -10.76 -14.12
C LEU A 312 12.15 -9.69 -13.91
N ALA A 313 11.87 -8.66 -13.10
CA ALA A 313 12.82 -7.60 -12.81
C ALA A 313 14.09 -8.10 -12.11
N VAL A 314 13.97 -9.03 -11.18
CA VAL A 314 15.13 -9.62 -10.47
C VAL A 314 16.01 -10.46 -11.40
N GLN A 315 15.45 -11.12 -12.40
CA GLN A 315 16.24 -11.81 -13.43
C GLN A 315 17.15 -10.82 -14.21
N GLU A 316 16.64 -9.63 -14.51
CA GLU A 316 17.43 -8.61 -15.18
C GLU A 316 18.48 -7.98 -14.25
N ALA A 317 18.12 -7.74 -12.97
CA ALA A 317 19.06 -7.29 -11.97
C ALA A 317 20.25 -8.26 -11.79
N TYR A 318 20.00 -9.57 -11.87
CA TYR A 318 21.06 -10.57 -11.86
C TYR A 318 21.99 -10.43 -13.08
N ARG A 319 21.45 -10.32 -14.30
CA ARG A 319 22.26 -10.12 -15.53
C ARG A 319 23.11 -8.87 -15.42
N ARG A 320 22.56 -7.81 -14.82
CA ARG A 320 23.26 -6.55 -14.59
C ARG A 320 24.39 -6.71 -13.57
N SER A 321 24.17 -7.48 -12.51
CA SER A 321 25.19 -7.72 -11.47
C SER A 321 26.29 -8.68 -11.92
N HIS A 322 25.99 -9.59 -12.87
CA HIS A 322 26.86 -10.64 -13.36
C HIS A 322 26.94 -10.63 -14.90
N PRO A 323 27.60 -9.59 -15.49
CA PRO A 323 27.65 -9.46 -16.95
C PRO A 323 28.35 -10.67 -17.60
N GLY A 324 27.71 -11.19 -18.65
CA GLY A 324 28.21 -12.37 -19.36
C GLY A 324 27.93 -13.70 -18.69
N GLU A 325 27.38 -13.74 -17.49
CA GLU A 325 26.96 -14.96 -16.83
C GLU A 325 25.52 -15.33 -17.19
N LYS A 326 25.25 -16.62 -17.26
CA LYS A 326 23.88 -17.11 -17.43
C LYS A 326 23.15 -17.05 -16.11
N VAL A 327 21.94 -16.46 -16.12
CA VAL A 327 21.08 -16.45 -14.92
C VAL A 327 20.87 -17.87 -14.43
N PRO A 328 21.16 -18.18 -13.15
CA PRO A 328 20.93 -19.50 -12.60
C PRO A 328 19.42 -19.80 -12.62
N PHE A 329 19.03 -20.75 -13.43
CA PHE A 329 17.66 -21.25 -13.41
C PHE A 329 17.63 -22.65 -12.81
N ALA A 330 17.03 -22.77 -11.63
CA ALA A 330 16.81 -24.04 -10.99
C ALA A 330 15.45 -24.06 -10.31
N TYR A 331 14.67 -25.09 -10.54
CA TYR A 331 13.46 -25.29 -9.76
C TYR A 331 13.80 -25.46 -8.28
N THR A 332 13.10 -24.75 -7.40
CA THR A 332 13.28 -24.84 -5.94
C THR A 332 13.14 -26.29 -5.46
N THR A 333 12.30 -27.08 -6.11
CA THR A 333 12.06 -28.50 -5.83
C THR A 333 13.23 -29.43 -6.15
N SER A 334 14.18 -29.02 -7.00
CA SER A 334 15.33 -29.83 -7.41
C SER A 334 16.67 -29.28 -6.90
N ASN A 335 16.71 -28.05 -6.38
CA ASN A 335 17.92 -27.44 -5.85
C ASN A 335 18.11 -27.78 -4.36
N THR A 336 18.85 -28.85 -4.06
CA THR A 336 19.08 -29.34 -2.70
C THR A 336 19.82 -28.34 -1.80
N LYS A 337 20.72 -27.50 -2.38
CA LYS A 337 21.43 -26.46 -1.64
C LYS A 337 20.46 -25.36 -1.18
N LEU A 338 19.59 -24.91 -2.08
CA LEU A 338 18.55 -23.94 -1.79
C LEU A 338 17.52 -24.49 -0.77
N GLN A 339 17.10 -25.76 -0.96
CA GLN A 339 16.17 -26.41 -0.03
C GLN A 339 16.72 -26.51 1.40
N LYS A 340 18.03 -26.77 1.55
CA LYS A 340 18.68 -26.75 2.85
C LYS A 340 18.62 -25.35 3.48
N ARG A 341 18.90 -24.29 2.70
CA ARG A 341 18.82 -22.90 3.15
C ARG A 341 17.38 -22.52 3.56
N LEU A 342 16.39 -22.89 2.76
CA LEU A 342 14.96 -22.64 3.03
C LEU A 342 14.41 -23.41 4.25
N LYS A 343 15.04 -24.53 4.64
CA LYS A 343 14.62 -25.37 5.77
C LYS A 343 15.42 -25.15 7.06
N SER A 344 16.50 -24.39 7.01
CA SER A 344 17.49 -24.28 8.09
C SER A 344 17.17 -23.19 9.13
N LYS A 345 15.95 -22.68 9.15
CA LYS A 345 15.49 -21.73 10.21
C LYS A 345 14.09 -22.06 10.70
#